data_f0785d50537fbc808d99fc462abce787
#
_entry.id   f0785d50537fbc808d99fc462abce787
#
_cell.length_a   1.000
_cell.length_b   1.000
_cell.length_c   1.000
_cell.angle_alpha   90.00
_cell.angle_beta   90.00
_cell.angle_gamma   90.00
#
_symmetry.space_group_name_H-M   'P 1'
#
loop_
_entity.id
_entity.type
_entity.pdbx_description
1 polymer ?
#
loop_
_entity_poly.entity_id
_entity_poly.type
_entity_poly.pdbx_seq_one_letter_code
_entity_poly.pdbx_strand_id
1 'polypeptide(L)'
;MPAPASPISPPPSEALDLSVIIVNYNVREFLEQALRSVFRARGHLRMEVFVVDNNSVDGSVEMVRSLFPEVTLIVNQENVGFGRANNQAIRRARGRYLLILNPDTLVQEDTLTTLVRFMDEHPEAGAVGCRILNPDGTFAPESRRAFPTPAVAFYRMTGLSRLFPRSRRFGRYNLTYLPEDRVAEVDALSGSCMMVRHAALYYDRTAWEARPDVRPPSCTTGAVSDPHPGGAGLFDEDFFMYGEDLDWCFRIQRAGWKIYYTPATQIIHYKGESTKKGELRYVRHFYGAMILFTRKHFQDRYSRLFAALLQAGIMARATLTVLAGGLRRLRAPLVDLLLVFAVVSIVGALRAQLAGGHPAPLFFATVAAGYALGTVAGIALSGGYRWHRQRRLRPVLTGATLGLLLVGTASFFFKEIAFSRMVVLVSFPLAIGVLAVRRLLRPRKTAGRTAVFVGPAAEAERLWRALAGHPDPPFTLAG
;
A
#
# COMPACT_ATOMS: atom_id res chain seq x y z
N MET A 1 -20.75 31.59 -19.81
CA MET A 1 -19.47 31.80 -19.11
C MET A 1 -19.78 31.96 -17.65
N PRO A 2 -19.30 31.09 -16.75
CA PRO A 2 -19.41 31.34 -15.32
C PRO A 2 -18.48 32.45 -14.90
N ALA A 3 -18.92 33.35 -14.04
CA ALA A 3 -18.18 34.47 -13.52
C ALA A 3 -16.89 34.01 -12.81
N PRO A 4 -15.77 34.79 -12.89
CA PRO A 4 -14.55 34.44 -12.15
C PRO A 4 -14.81 34.48 -10.66
N ALA A 5 -14.36 33.45 -9.99
CA ALA A 5 -14.43 33.37 -8.53
C ALA A 5 -13.68 34.56 -7.92
N SER A 6 -14.34 35.26 -7.00
CA SER A 6 -13.79 36.37 -6.26
C SER A 6 -12.51 35.98 -5.52
N PRO A 7 -11.47 36.86 -5.47
CA PRO A 7 -10.26 36.58 -4.72
C PRO A 7 -10.58 36.45 -3.24
N ILE A 8 -10.15 35.33 -2.64
CA ILE A 8 -10.27 35.08 -1.22
C ILE A 8 -9.31 36.03 -0.49
N SER A 9 -9.87 36.94 0.29
CA SER A 9 -9.11 37.85 1.14
C SER A 9 -8.30 37.10 2.20
N PRO A 10 -7.10 37.57 2.59
CA PRO A 10 -6.34 36.97 3.67
C PRO A 10 -7.14 37.04 4.99
N PRO A 11 -7.02 36.02 5.87
CA PRO A 11 -7.81 35.96 7.11
C PRO A 11 -7.43 37.09 8.08
N PRO A 12 -8.40 37.59 8.86
CA PRO A 12 -8.16 38.59 9.89
C PRO A 12 -7.29 38.08 11.04
N SER A 13 -6.86 38.96 11.95
CA SER A 13 -5.88 38.76 13.05
C SER A 13 -6.14 37.61 14.05
N GLU A 14 -7.16 36.80 13.85
CA GLU A 14 -7.47 35.56 14.58
C GLU A 14 -7.15 34.29 13.77
N ALA A 15 -6.15 34.35 12.88
CA ALA A 15 -5.80 33.23 12.02
C ALA A 15 -5.42 31.98 12.84
N LEU A 16 -6.02 30.84 12.49
CA LEU A 16 -5.62 29.55 13.02
C LEU A 16 -4.22 29.19 12.51
N ASP A 17 -3.44 28.53 13.36
CA ASP A 17 -2.08 28.11 12.97
C ASP A 17 -2.15 26.93 12.01
N LEU A 18 -3.07 25.98 12.25
CA LEU A 18 -3.08 24.70 11.56
C LEU A 18 -4.50 24.20 11.30
N SER A 19 -4.76 23.70 10.08
CA SER A 19 -5.91 22.87 9.75
C SER A 19 -5.42 21.44 9.47
N VAL A 20 -5.81 20.49 10.30
CA VAL A 20 -5.51 19.06 10.11
C VAL A 20 -6.63 18.44 9.31
N ILE A 21 -6.30 17.72 8.23
CA ILE A 21 -7.26 17.11 7.31
C ILE A 21 -6.98 15.62 7.22
N ILE A 22 -7.98 14.81 7.58
CA ILE A 22 -7.91 13.35 7.58
C ILE A 22 -9.04 12.80 6.71
N VAL A 23 -8.71 12.06 5.66
CA VAL A 23 -9.68 11.33 4.83
C VAL A 23 -9.79 9.90 5.34
N ASN A 24 -11.00 9.48 5.70
CA ASN A 24 -11.27 8.16 6.26
C ASN A 24 -12.04 7.26 5.28
N TYR A 25 -11.70 5.96 5.27
CA TYR A 25 -12.47 4.93 4.58
C TYR A 25 -12.30 3.56 5.25
N ASN A 26 -13.28 3.15 6.07
CA ASN A 26 -13.35 1.83 6.72
C ASN A 26 -12.12 1.44 7.56
N VAL A 27 -11.61 2.37 8.39
CA VAL A 27 -10.47 2.14 9.31
C VAL A 27 -10.71 2.78 10.67
N ARG A 28 -11.88 2.55 11.26
CA ARG A 28 -12.38 3.16 12.50
C ARG A 28 -11.35 3.19 13.62
N GLU A 29 -10.74 2.04 13.96
CA GLU A 29 -9.81 1.91 15.09
C GLU A 29 -8.54 2.74 14.87
N PHE A 30 -8.05 2.80 13.63
CA PHE A 30 -6.89 3.61 13.28
C PHE A 30 -7.24 5.09 13.30
N LEU A 31 -8.40 5.49 12.76
CA LEU A 31 -8.88 6.87 12.80
C LEU A 31 -8.99 7.38 14.23
N GLU A 32 -9.55 6.58 15.15
CA GLU A 32 -9.64 6.95 16.57
C GLU A 32 -8.26 7.20 17.17
N GLN A 33 -7.29 6.30 16.92
CA GLN A 33 -5.92 6.45 17.41
C GLN A 33 -5.22 7.67 16.80
N ALA A 34 -5.39 7.89 15.50
CA ALA A 34 -4.86 9.06 14.81
C ALA A 34 -5.39 10.36 15.44
N LEU A 35 -6.70 10.49 15.63
CA LEU A 35 -7.32 11.66 16.24
C LEU A 35 -6.83 11.89 17.68
N ARG A 36 -6.77 10.84 18.51
CA ARG A 36 -6.22 10.93 19.86
C ARG A 36 -4.75 11.41 19.86
N SER A 37 -3.94 10.96 18.89
CA SER A 37 -2.55 11.40 18.77
C SER A 37 -2.46 12.88 18.32
N VAL A 38 -3.29 13.29 17.36
CA VAL A 38 -3.37 14.67 16.87
C VAL A 38 -3.74 15.64 18.02
N PHE A 39 -4.77 15.31 18.81
CA PHE A 39 -5.18 16.16 19.91
C PHE A 39 -4.13 16.22 21.04
N ARG A 40 -3.42 15.14 21.31
CA ARG A 40 -2.26 15.15 22.24
C ARG A 40 -1.11 16.01 21.72
N ALA A 41 -0.87 16.00 20.42
CA ALA A 41 0.19 16.77 19.77
C ALA A 41 -0.15 18.26 19.55
N ARG A 42 -1.37 18.71 19.94
CA ARG A 42 -1.84 20.08 19.74
C ARG A 42 -0.91 21.14 20.32
N GLY A 43 -0.36 20.88 21.53
CA GLY A 43 0.45 21.87 22.26
C GLY A 43 -0.27 23.20 22.40
N HIS A 44 0.41 24.29 22.04
CA HIS A 44 -0.12 25.67 22.09
C HIS A 44 -0.80 26.13 20.79
N LEU A 45 -0.89 25.25 19.77
CA LEU A 45 -1.41 25.62 18.46
C LEU A 45 -2.93 25.86 18.48
N ARG A 46 -3.34 26.92 17.82
CA ARG A 46 -4.75 27.15 17.47
C ARG A 46 -5.03 26.34 16.20
N MET A 47 -5.72 25.23 16.36
CA MET A 47 -5.97 24.32 15.24
C MET A 47 -7.43 23.94 15.11
N GLU A 48 -7.83 23.61 13.91
CA GLU A 48 -9.06 22.92 13.57
C GLU A 48 -8.75 21.56 12.94
N VAL A 49 -9.66 20.61 13.10
CA VAL A 49 -9.50 19.25 12.57
C VAL A 49 -10.70 18.91 11.71
N PHE A 50 -10.44 18.47 10.50
CA PHE A 50 -11.43 17.95 9.57
C PHE A 50 -11.27 16.44 9.42
N VAL A 51 -12.37 15.72 9.48
CA VAL A 51 -12.46 14.34 9.02
C VAL A 51 -13.42 14.28 7.85
N VAL A 52 -12.95 13.79 6.71
CA VAL A 52 -13.78 13.53 5.54
C VAL A 52 -13.98 12.03 5.42
N ASP A 53 -15.18 11.57 5.71
CA ASP A 53 -15.53 10.16 5.62
C ASP A 53 -16.03 9.82 4.22
N ASN A 54 -15.33 8.91 3.55
CA ASN A 54 -15.61 8.48 2.19
C ASN A 54 -16.59 7.29 2.13
N ASN A 55 -17.77 7.42 2.81
CA ASN A 55 -18.78 6.37 2.87
C ASN A 55 -18.31 5.11 3.61
N SER A 56 -17.82 5.26 4.82
CA SER A 56 -17.47 4.13 5.69
C SER A 56 -18.72 3.44 6.25
N VAL A 57 -18.60 2.12 6.45
CA VAL A 57 -19.65 1.25 6.99
C VAL A 57 -19.23 0.53 8.27
N ASP A 58 -18.14 0.97 8.89
CA ASP A 58 -17.50 0.35 10.05
C ASP A 58 -17.80 1.07 11.39
N GLY A 59 -18.71 2.07 11.37
CA GLY A 59 -19.04 2.89 12.53
C GLY A 59 -18.06 4.04 12.78
N SER A 60 -17.21 4.40 11.80
CA SER A 60 -16.29 5.54 11.91
C SER A 60 -17.01 6.86 12.14
N VAL A 61 -18.12 7.09 11.44
CA VAL A 61 -18.89 8.34 11.52
C VAL A 61 -19.47 8.55 12.93
N GLU A 62 -20.08 7.52 13.49
CA GLU A 62 -20.66 7.54 14.85
C GLU A 62 -19.57 7.71 15.91
N MET A 63 -18.43 7.06 15.74
CA MET A 63 -17.27 7.19 16.63
C MET A 63 -16.76 8.63 16.66
N VAL A 64 -16.57 9.27 15.49
CA VAL A 64 -16.09 10.66 15.43
C VAL A 64 -17.09 11.60 16.10
N ARG A 65 -18.40 11.47 15.80
CA ARG A 65 -19.45 12.31 16.40
C ARG A 65 -19.51 12.20 17.93
N SER A 66 -19.31 11.00 18.46
CA SER A 66 -19.43 10.74 19.91
C SER A 66 -18.18 11.09 20.69
N LEU A 67 -16.99 10.81 20.15
CA LEU A 67 -15.72 10.94 20.88
C LEU A 67 -14.94 12.23 20.58
N PHE A 68 -15.24 12.89 19.44
CA PHE A 68 -14.50 14.07 18.96
C PHE A 68 -15.47 15.15 18.45
N PRO A 69 -16.32 15.72 19.31
CA PRO A 69 -17.34 16.71 18.90
C PRO A 69 -16.74 18.00 18.33
N GLU A 70 -15.47 18.31 18.62
CA GLU A 70 -14.74 19.44 18.07
C GLU A 70 -14.25 19.24 16.62
N VAL A 71 -14.34 18.01 16.08
CA VAL A 71 -13.95 17.70 14.71
C VAL A 71 -15.05 18.14 13.74
N THR A 72 -14.67 18.86 12.69
CA THR A 72 -15.55 19.13 11.57
C THR A 72 -15.64 17.90 10.68
N LEU A 73 -16.75 17.15 10.79
CA LEU A 73 -16.98 15.92 10.04
C LEU A 73 -17.74 16.21 8.75
N ILE A 74 -17.17 15.77 7.62
CA ILE A 74 -17.79 15.78 6.29
C ILE A 74 -18.05 14.32 5.89
N VAL A 75 -19.30 13.97 5.59
CA VAL A 75 -19.71 12.59 5.26
C VAL A 75 -20.15 12.53 3.80
N ASN A 76 -19.42 11.76 3.01
CA ASN A 76 -19.73 11.49 1.61
C ASN A 76 -20.68 10.29 1.48
N GLN A 77 -21.55 10.31 0.48
CA GLN A 77 -22.47 9.20 0.17
C GLN A 77 -21.80 8.10 -0.68
N GLU A 78 -20.62 8.37 -1.22
CA GLU A 78 -19.79 7.45 -1.98
C GLU A 78 -18.31 7.72 -1.74
N ASN A 79 -17.45 6.78 -2.11
CA ASN A 79 -16.00 7.01 -2.06
C ASN A 79 -15.56 7.84 -3.27
N VAL A 80 -15.40 9.14 -3.07
CA VAL A 80 -15.03 10.12 -4.10
C VAL A 80 -13.53 10.14 -4.43
N GLY A 81 -12.71 9.33 -3.75
CA GLY A 81 -11.26 9.31 -3.87
C GLY A 81 -10.56 10.26 -2.91
N PHE A 82 -9.23 10.14 -2.84
CA PHE A 82 -8.42 10.85 -1.83
C PHE A 82 -8.33 12.36 -2.12
N GLY A 83 -7.96 12.74 -3.35
CA GLY A 83 -7.78 14.16 -3.71
C GLY A 83 -9.06 14.96 -3.57
N ARG A 84 -10.19 14.47 -4.12
CA ARG A 84 -11.48 15.15 -4.04
C ARG A 84 -11.99 15.28 -2.60
N ALA A 85 -11.81 14.26 -1.77
CA ALA A 85 -12.18 14.30 -0.37
C ALA A 85 -11.36 15.35 0.41
N ASN A 86 -10.03 15.38 0.22
CA ASN A 86 -9.19 16.44 0.82
C ASN A 86 -9.62 17.83 0.37
N ASN A 87 -9.95 18.03 -0.91
CA ASN A 87 -10.37 19.31 -1.44
C ASN A 87 -11.62 19.86 -0.76
N GLN A 88 -12.55 18.99 -0.31
CA GLN A 88 -13.75 19.42 0.43
C GLN A 88 -13.38 20.09 1.77
N ALA A 89 -12.38 19.57 2.45
CA ALA A 89 -11.88 20.14 3.70
C ALA A 89 -10.97 21.36 3.44
N ILE A 90 -10.06 21.30 2.44
CA ILE A 90 -9.14 22.42 2.11
C ILE A 90 -9.93 23.69 1.79
N ARG A 91 -11.04 23.59 1.05
CA ARG A 91 -11.90 24.75 0.74
C ARG A 91 -12.54 25.43 1.97
N ARG A 92 -12.57 24.73 3.12
CA ARG A 92 -13.14 25.24 4.39
C ARG A 92 -12.07 25.57 5.41
N ALA A 93 -10.85 25.11 5.17
CA ALA A 93 -9.71 25.28 6.07
C ALA A 93 -9.29 26.74 6.18
N ARG A 94 -8.95 27.18 7.41
CA ARG A 94 -8.56 28.56 7.73
C ARG A 94 -7.17 28.67 8.34
N GLY A 95 -6.49 27.56 8.57
CA GLY A 95 -5.14 27.53 9.10
C GLY A 95 -4.11 28.13 8.16
N ARG A 96 -3.09 28.79 8.71
CA ARG A 96 -1.91 29.24 7.94
C ARG A 96 -1.22 28.07 7.23
N TYR A 97 -1.29 26.91 7.87
CA TYR A 97 -0.78 25.64 7.36
C TYR A 97 -1.88 24.60 7.29
N LEU A 98 -1.79 23.71 6.31
CA LEU A 98 -2.69 22.59 6.10
C LEU A 98 -1.88 21.32 6.32
N LEU A 99 -2.28 20.44 7.24
CA LEU A 99 -1.67 19.14 7.42
C LEU A 99 -2.58 18.07 6.80
N ILE A 100 -2.13 17.48 5.70
CA ILE A 100 -2.74 16.27 5.14
C ILE A 100 -2.18 15.09 5.92
N LEU A 101 -3.07 14.31 6.54
CA LEU A 101 -2.70 13.20 7.41
C LEU A 101 -3.55 11.96 7.12
N ASN A 102 -2.92 10.81 6.97
CA ASN A 102 -3.65 9.56 6.79
C ASN A 102 -4.31 9.08 8.10
N PRO A 103 -5.46 8.40 8.03
CA PRO A 103 -6.17 7.90 9.21
C PRO A 103 -5.44 6.75 9.91
N ASP A 104 -4.46 6.09 9.24
CA ASP A 104 -3.64 5.00 9.78
C ASP A 104 -2.23 5.46 10.18
N THR A 105 -2.14 6.69 10.72
CA THR A 105 -0.90 7.28 11.24
C THR A 105 -1.00 7.60 12.74
N LEU A 106 0.15 7.56 13.42
CA LEU A 106 0.31 8.08 14.77
C LEU A 106 1.37 9.19 14.77
N VAL A 107 0.99 10.37 15.20
CA VAL A 107 1.91 11.51 15.37
C VAL A 107 2.50 11.52 16.78
N GLN A 108 3.75 11.94 16.92
CA GLN A 108 4.36 12.20 18.23
C GLN A 108 3.83 13.51 18.83
N GLU A 109 3.99 13.67 20.13
CA GLU A 109 3.45 14.81 20.87
C GLU A 109 4.02 16.17 20.40
N ASP A 110 5.23 16.19 19.85
CA ASP A 110 5.88 17.38 19.32
C ASP A 110 5.70 17.57 17.81
N THR A 111 5.07 16.63 17.11
CA THR A 111 5.06 16.61 15.63
C THR A 111 4.45 17.88 15.05
N LEU A 112 3.26 18.29 15.53
CA LEU A 112 2.55 19.42 14.97
C LEU A 112 3.29 20.73 15.22
N THR A 113 3.75 20.94 16.45
CA THR A 113 4.50 22.15 16.85
C THR A 113 5.84 22.25 16.15
N THR A 114 6.54 21.12 15.96
CA THR A 114 7.83 21.06 15.23
C THR A 114 7.66 21.38 13.76
N LEU A 115 6.62 20.85 13.10
CA LEU A 115 6.36 21.14 11.69
C LEU A 115 5.93 22.59 11.48
N VAL A 116 5.07 23.14 12.34
CA VAL A 116 4.67 24.57 12.28
C VAL A 116 5.88 25.47 12.45
N ARG A 117 6.70 25.22 13.48
CA ARG A 117 7.95 25.98 13.71
C ARG A 117 8.88 25.91 12.50
N PHE A 118 9.08 24.71 11.92
CA PHE A 118 9.90 24.54 10.70
C PHE A 118 9.38 25.42 9.55
N MET A 119 8.06 25.46 9.32
CA MET A 119 7.46 26.28 8.29
C MET A 119 7.59 27.78 8.57
N ASP A 120 7.56 28.19 9.85
CA ASP A 120 7.77 29.58 10.26
C ASP A 120 9.24 30.02 10.03
N GLU A 121 10.20 29.13 10.32
CA GLU A 121 11.64 29.35 10.15
C GLU A 121 12.08 29.31 8.66
N HIS A 122 11.27 28.68 7.78
CA HIS A 122 11.56 28.52 6.36
C HIS A 122 10.46 29.15 5.49
N PRO A 123 10.47 30.48 5.30
CA PRO A 123 9.42 31.18 4.55
C PRO A 123 9.33 30.75 3.08
N GLU A 124 10.42 30.22 2.49
CA GLU A 124 10.47 29.65 1.14
C GLU A 124 9.83 28.26 1.04
N ALA A 125 9.54 27.59 2.17
CA ALA A 125 8.93 26.28 2.20
C ALA A 125 7.45 26.35 1.84
N GLY A 126 7.06 25.72 0.75
CA GLY A 126 5.67 25.48 0.38
C GLY A 126 5.09 24.24 1.03
N ALA A 127 5.95 23.24 1.28
CA ALA A 127 5.55 22.03 2.00
C ALA A 127 6.71 21.41 2.80
N VAL A 128 6.38 20.73 3.89
CA VAL A 128 7.31 19.93 4.70
C VAL A 128 6.67 18.62 5.11
N GLY A 129 7.48 17.54 5.07
CA GLY A 129 7.13 16.24 5.63
C GLY A 129 8.14 15.81 6.67
N CYS A 130 7.71 14.99 7.62
CA CYS A 130 8.57 14.45 8.66
C CYS A 130 9.09 13.05 8.34
N ARG A 131 9.90 12.52 9.24
CA ARG A 131 10.34 11.13 9.22
C ARG A 131 9.14 10.20 9.41
N ILE A 132 8.93 9.27 8.48
CA ILE A 132 7.88 8.26 8.58
C ILE A 132 8.53 6.94 8.94
N LEU A 133 7.99 6.28 9.97
CA LEU A 133 8.39 4.96 10.38
C LEU A 133 7.34 3.92 9.99
N ASN A 134 7.80 2.75 9.62
CA ASN A 134 6.96 1.55 9.56
C ASN A 134 6.59 1.10 10.98
N PRO A 135 5.55 0.23 11.15
CA PRO A 135 5.17 -0.30 12.47
C PRO A 135 6.28 -1.08 13.20
N ASP A 136 7.31 -1.54 12.48
CA ASP A 136 8.48 -2.22 13.03
C ASP A 136 9.61 -1.25 13.44
N GLY A 137 9.37 0.06 13.39
CA GLY A 137 10.34 1.10 13.71
C GLY A 137 11.34 1.43 12.60
N THR A 138 11.30 0.71 11.48
CA THR A 138 12.20 0.99 10.34
C THR A 138 11.77 2.23 9.57
N PHE A 139 12.74 2.93 8.98
CA PHE A 139 12.48 4.09 8.13
C PHE A 139 11.65 3.72 6.89
N ALA A 140 10.64 4.50 6.60
CA ALA A 140 9.82 4.36 5.41
C ALA A 140 10.40 5.20 4.26
N PRO A 141 10.95 4.59 3.21
CA PRO A 141 11.64 5.32 2.14
C PRO A 141 10.77 6.33 1.39
N GLU A 142 9.44 6.18 1.44
CA GLU A 142 8.49 7.12 0.84
C GLU A 142 8.31 8.42 1.62
N SER A 143 8.93 8.59 2.80
CA SER A 143 8.98 9.86 3.52
C SER A 143 9.45 11.00 2.61
N ARG A 144 10.27 10.66 1.62
CA ARG A 144 10.86 11.60 0.65
C ARG A 144 11.06 10.90 -0.69
N ARG A 145 10.72 11.58 -1.76
CA ARG A 145 10.78 11.01 -3.13
C ARG A 145 11.26 12.07 -4.12
N ALA A 146 11.85 11.59 -5.22
CA ALA A 146 12.02 12.38 -6.43
C ALA A 146 10.85 12.14 -7.39
N PHE A 147 10.61 13.09 -8.28
CA PHE A 147 9.63 12.90 -9.34
C PHE A 147 10.01 11.73 -10.24
N PRO A 148 9.02 10.94 -10.68
CA PRO A 148 9.23 9.80 -11.57
C PRO A 148 9.52 10.26 -13.01
N THR A 149 10.65 10.96 -13.21
CA THR A 149 11.13 11.26 -14.56
C THR A 149 11.39 9.94 -15.31
N PRO A 150 11.39 9.94 -16.67
CA PRO A 150 11.64 8.76 -17.46
C PRO A 150 12.90 7.99 -17.03
N ALA A 151 14.01 8.70 -16.76
CA ALA A 151 15.26 8.09 -16.31
C ALA A 151 15.13 7.45 -14.90
N VAL A 152 14.49 8.16 -13.95
CA VAL A 152 14.27 7.66 -12.59
C VAL A 152 13.37 6.42 -12.59
N ALA A 153 12.31 6.44 -13.39
CA ALA A 153 11.41 5.31 -13.56
C ALA A 153 12.15 4.11 -14.20
N PHE A 154 12.98 4.33 -15.22
CA PHE A 154 13.80 3.31 -15.86
C PHE A 154 14.75 2.64 -14.84
N TYR A 155 15.47 3.41 -14.02
CA TYR A 155 16.38 2.84 -13.01
C TYR A 155 15.64 2.01 -11.96
N ARG A 156 14.45 2.42 -11.57
CA ARG A 156 13.61 1.66 -10.66
C ARG A 156 13.10 0.35 -11.28
N MET A 157 12.65 0.39 -12.53
CA MET A 157 12.10 -0.76 -13.24
C MET A 157 13.17 -1.83 -13.54
N THR A 158 14.37 -1.41 -13.94
CA THR A 158 15.50 -2.31 -14.23
C THR A 158 16.17 -2.85 -12.96
N GLY A 159 15.79 -2.36 -11.78
CA GLY A 159 16.40 -2.76 -10.51
C GLY A 159 17.74 -2.07 -10.20
N LEU A 160 18.24 -1.19 -11.07
CA LEU A 160 19.48 -0.43 -10.85
C LEU A 160 19.42 0.39 -9.55
N SER A 161 18.26 0.90 -9.18
CA SER A 161 18.07 1.61 -7.90
C SER A 161 18.27 0.71 -6.67
N ARG A 162 18.02 -0.61 -6.78
CA ARG A 162 18.29 -1.59 -5.72
C ARG A 162 19.74 -2.01 -5.68
N LEU A 163 20.37 -2.13 -6.85
CA LEU A 163 21.77 -2.54 -6.98
C LEU A 163 22.73 -1.43 -6.51
N PHE A 164 22.36 -0.17 -6.75
CA PHE A 164 23.18 1.00 -6.42
C PHE A 164 22.39 2.02 -5.57
N PRO A 165 21.94 1.67 -4.33
CA PRO A 165 21.06 2.52 -3.53
C PRO A 165 21.72 3.84 -3.09
N ARG A 166 23.04 3.88 -2.94
CA ARG A 166 23.81 5.08 -2.55
C ARG A 166 24.16 6.00 -3.73
N SER A 167 23.85 5.60 -4.95
CA SER A 167 24.12 6.42 -6.15
C SER A 167 23.11 7.55 -6.28
N ARG A 168 23.58 8.80 -6.40
CA ARG A 168 22.73 9.98 -6.69
C ARG A 168 21.94 9.81 -8.00
N ARG A 169 22.45 9.03 -8.96
CA ARG A 169 21.81 8.76 -10.23
C ARG A 169 20.76 7.66 -10.12
N PHE A 170 21.10 6.51 -9.54
CA PHE A 170 20.25 5.30 -9.53
C PHE A 170 19.33 5.24 -8.31
N GLY A 171 19.76 5.74 -7.14
CA GLY A 171 18.96 5.81 -5.91
C GLY A 171 18.00 7.00 -5.84
N ARG A 172 17.84 7.76 -6.95
CA ARG A 172 17.13 9.04 -6.98
C ARG A 172 15.64 8.93 -6.60
N TYR A 173 14.95 7.86 -6.95
CA TYR A 173 13.49 7.78 -6.71
C TYR A 173 13.09 7.96 -5.24
N ASN A 174 13.75 7.25 -4.33
CA ASN A 174 13.51 7.36 -2.88
C ASN A 174 14.60 8.17 -2.17
N LEU A 175 15.46 8.85 -2.93
CA LEU A 175 16.57 9.67 -2.41
C LEU A 175 17.42 8.89 -1.39
N THR A 176 17.66 7.60 -1.65
CA THR A 176 18.32 6.68 -0.71
C THR A 176 19.80 7.01 -0.44
N TYR A 177 20.37 7.91 -1.22
CA TYR A 177 21.71 8.45 -1.02
C TYR A 177 21.76 9.61 0.00
N LEU A 178 20.59 10.18 0.38
CA LEU A 178 20.53 11.21 1.41
C LEU A 178 20.48 10.57 2.81
N PRO A 179 21.16 11.14 3.80
CA PRO A 179 21.02 10.72 5.20
C PRO A 179 19.57 10.87 5.70
N GLU A 180 19.11 9.96 6.55
CA GLU A 180 17.74 9.97 7.07
C GLU A 180 17.57 10.97 8.22
N ASP A 181 18.67 11.40 8.82
CA ASP A 181 18.79 12.23 10.03
C ASP A 181 19.08 13.71 9.71
N ARG A 182 18.97 14.12 8.44
CA ARG A 182 19.24 15.50 8.01
C ARG A 182 18.06 16.09 7.25
N VAL A 183 17.83 17.38 7.49
CA VAL A 183 16.92 18.18 6.67
C VAL A 183 17.40 18.18 5.23
N ALA A 184 16.48 17.99 4.30
CA ALA A 184 16.80 17.96 2.88
C ALA A 184 15.67 18.57 2.04
N GLU A 185 16.04 19.36 1.02
CA GLU A 185 15.13 19.72 -0.06
C GLU A 185 14.87 18.48 -0.92
N VAL A 186 13.60 18.22 -1.22
CA VAL A 186 13.14 17.00 -1.91
C VAL A 186 12.13 17.34 -2.99
N ASP A 187 11.97 16.46 -3.98
CA ASP A 187 11.03 16.74 -5.06
C ASP A 187 9.57 16.49 -4.59
N ALA A 188 9.34 15.46 -3.76
CA ALA A 188 8.00 15.13 -3.29
C ALA A 188 8.01 14.43 -1.93
N LEU A 189 6.90 14.57 -1.23
CA LEU A 189 6.59 13.97 0.07
C LEU A 189 5.49 12.90 -0.10
N SER A 190 5.25 12.15 0.97
CA SER A 190 4.09 11.27 1.07
C SER A 190 2.89 12.04 1.58
N GLY A 191 1.73 11.88 0.95
CA GLY A 191 0.46 12.40 1.43
C GLY A 191 0.00 11.79 2.77
N SER A 192 0.75 10.86 3.34
CA SER A 192 0.44 10.31 4.67
C SER A 192 0.73 11.27 5.83
N CYS A 193 1.68 12.21 5.65
CA CYS A 193 1.93 13.33 6.55
C CYS A 193 2.65 14.43 5.77
N MET A 194 1.91 15.41 5.32
CA MET A 194 2.43 16.52 4.53
C MET A 194 1.80 17.83 5.00
N MET A 195 2.62 18.70 5.58
CA MET A 195 2.19 20.05 5.93
C MET A 195 2.48 20.98 4.75
N VAL A 196 1.47 21.74 4.34
CA VAL A 196 1.52 22.64 3.19
C VAL A 196 1.19 24.05 3.65
N ARG A 197 1.93 25.03 3.16
CA ARG A 197 1.63 26.46 3.37
C ARG A 197 0.37 26.83 2.60
N HIS A 198 -0.65 27.33 3.28
CA HIS A 198 -1.92 27.69 2.64
C HIS A 198 -1.72 28.68 1.50
N ALA A 199 -0.83 29.68 1.68
CA ALA A 199 -0.48 30.65 0.66
C ALA A 199 0.15 30.06 -0.61
N ALA A 200 0.74 28.85 -0.53
CA ALA A 200 1.30 28.18 -1.72
C ALA A 200 0.22 27.69 -2.69
N LEU A 201 -1.03 27.59 -2.24
CA LEU A 201 -2.15 27.15 -3.08
C LEU A 201 -2.67 28.25 -3.98
N TYR A 202 -2.49 29.51 -3.58
CA TYR A 202 -3.05 30.67 -4.26
C TYR A 202 -1.92 31.59 -4.72
N TYR A 203 -2.07 32.15 -5.92
CA TYR A 203 -1.14 33.14 -6.43
C TYR A 203 -1.58 34.52 -5.95
N ASP A 204 -0.78 35.14 -5.10
CA ASP A 204 -0.85 36.56 -4.82
C ASP A 204 0.37 37.24 -5.48
N ARG A 205 0.13 37.93 -6.62
CA ARG A 205 1.16 38.63 -7.38
C ARG A 205 1.84 39.72 -6.54
N THR A 206 1.11 40.39 -5.68
CA THR A 206 1.63 41.48 -4.85
C THR A 206 2.54 40.98 -3.74
N ALA A 207 2.20 39.84 -3.12
CA ALA A 207 3.04 39.18 -2.14
C ALA A 207 4.31 38.58 -2.77
N TRP A 208 4.28 38.19 -4.04
CA TRP A 208 5.43 37.66 -4.76
C TRP A 208 6.43 38.81 -5.17
N GLU A 209 5.93 39.87 -5.73
CA GLU A 209 6.74 41.04 -6.14
C GLU A 209 7.42 41.72 -4.94
N ALA A 210 6.87 41.58 -3.74
CA ALA A 210 7.44 42.09 -2.48
C ALA A 210 8.60 41.25 -1.93
N ARG A 211 8.99 40.12 -2.57
CA ARG A 211 10.09 39.20 -2.15
C ARG A 211 11.22 39.17 -3.19
N PRO A 212 12.08 40.21 -3.27
CA PRO A 212 13.15 40.29 -4.27
C PRO A 212 14.25 39.23 -4.09
N ASP A 213 14.29 38.57 -2.94
CA ASP A 213 15.27 37.54 -2.52
C ASP A 213 14.86 36.10 -2.90
N VAL A 214 13.59 35.88 -3.24
CA VAL A 214 13.10 34.56 -3.68
C VAL A 214 13.11 34.50 -5.20
N ARG A 215 14.30 34.33 -5.82
CA ARG A 215 14.37 33.96 -7.23
C ARG A 215 13.65 32.60 -7.41
N PRO A 216 12.87 32.42 -8.50
CA PRO A 216 12.33 31.10 -8.84
C PRO A 216 13.48 30.12 -8.84
N PRO A 217 13.41 28.99 -8.12
CA PRO A 217 14.49 28.04 -8.07
C PRO A 217 14.81 27.61 -9.50
N SER A 218 16.08 27.76 -9.90
CA SER A 218 16.56 27.16 -11.14
C SER A 218 16.33 25.66 -10.98
N CYS A 219 15.33 25.12 -11.67
CA CYS A 219 15.03 23.71 -11.65
C CYS A 219 16.27 22.93 -12.09
N THR A 220 16.89 22.23 -11.16
CA THR A 220 18.04 21.34 -11.41
C THR A 220 17.69 20.15 -12.29
N THR A 221 16.44 20.05 -12.75
CA THR A 221 15.93 19.04 -13.66
C THR A 221 15.33 19.69 -14.91
N GLY A 222 16.07 20.39 -15.69
CA GLY A 222 15.87 20.83 -17.10
C GLY A 222 14.49 20.82 -17.79
N ALA A 223 13.36 20.80 -17.06
CA ALA A 223 12.03 20.56 -17.61
C ALA A 223 10.95 21.57 -17.17
N VAL A 224 11.31 22.65 -16.48
CA VAL A 224 10.32 23.63 -16.00
C VAL A 224 10.67 25.01 -16.54
N SER A 225 10.04 25.38 -17.64
CA SER A 225 9.94 26.74 -18.12
C SER A 225 8.70 27.41 -17.50
N ASP A 226 8.89 28.56 -16.91
CA ASP A 226 7.93 29.51 -16.34
C ASP A 226 7.10 29.09 -15.09
N PRO A 227 7.08 29.93 -14.03
CA PRO A 227 6.20 29.75 -12.89
C PRO A 227 4.74 29.85 -13.33
N HIS A 228 3.91 28.92 -12.86
CA HIS A 228 2.48 28.91 -13.19
C HIS A 228 1.80 30.12 -12.53
N PRO A 229 1.09 31.02 -13.27
CA PRO A 229 0.56 32.26 -12.71
C PRO A 229 -0.63 32.11 -11.76
N GLY A 230 -0.93 30.92 -11.27
CA GLY A 230 -2.12 30.62 -10.48
C GLY A 230 -1.89 29.88 -9.13
N GLY A 231 -0.66 29.82 -8.60
CA GLY A 231 -0.36 29.02 -7.42
C GLY A 231 -0.42 27.51 -7.70
N ALA A 232 -0.26 26.69 -6.64
CA ALA A 232 -0.30 25.24 -6.79
C ALA A 232 -1.74 24.70 -6.94
N GLY A 233 -2.74 25.45 -6.53
CA GLY A 233 -4.14 25.01 -6.51
C GLY A 233 -4.42 23.85 -5.55
N LEU A 234 -5.59 23.28 -5.68
CA LEU A 234 -6.05 22.11 -4.90
C LEU A 234 -5.48 20.83 -5.47
N PHE A 235 -5.72 19.69 -4.81
CA PHE A 235 -5.46 18.37 -5.37
C PHE A 235 -6.17 18.23 -6.73
N ASP A 236 -5.48 17.61 -7.69
CA ASP A 236 -6.06 17.29 -8.97
C ASP A 236 -7.03 16.09 -8.83
N GLU A 237 -8.30 16.33 -9.11
CA GLU A 237 -9.39 15.37 -8.89
C GLU A 237 -9.44 14.22 -9.92
N ASP A 238 -8.62 14.28 -10.99
CA ASP A 238 -8.45 13.15 -11.91
C ASP A 238 -7.70 11.99 -11.27
N PHE A 239 -6.92 12.25 -10.20
CA PHE A 239 -6.29 11.21 -9.40
C PHE A 239 -7.28 10.69 -8.35
N PHE A 240 -7.78 9.47 -8.56
CA PHE A 240 -8.67 8.85 -7.57
C PHE A 240 -7.92 8.47 -6.29
N MET A 241 -6.75 7.86 -6.44
CA MET A 241 -5.86 7.43 -5.36
C MET A 241 -4.46 7.15 -5.91
N TYR A 242 -3.43 7.57 -5.20
CA TYR A 242 -2.01 7.57 -5.57
C TYR A 242 -1.65 8.57 -6.67
N GLY A 243 -0.49 9.18 -6.51
CA GLY A 243 0.07 10.14 -7.46
C GLY A 243 -0.47 11.56 -7.31
N GLU A 244 -1.57 11.78 -6.60
CA GLU A 244 -2.09 13.10 -6.25
C GLU A 244 -1.10 13.90 -5.41
N ASP A 245 -0.37 13.23 -4.51
CA ASP A 245 0.68 13.82 -3.69
C ASP A 245 1.90 14.25 -4.54
N LEU A 246 2.29 13.41 -5.50
CA LEU A 246 3.36 13.74 -6.46
C LEU A 246 2.97 14.90 -7.35
N ASP A 247 1.75 14.90 -7.86
CA ASP A 247 1.21 15.97 -8.71
C ASP A 247 1.16 17.30 -7.95
N TRP A 248 0.67 17.26 -6.70
CA TRP A 248 0.58 18.47 -5.88
C TRP A 248 1.96 19.04 -5.54
N CYS A 249 2.90 18.18 -5.13
CA CYS A 249 4.29 18.58 -4.92
C CYS A 249 4.92 19.18 -6.18
N PHE A 250 4.66 18.59 -7.35
CA PHE A 250 5.15 19.12 -8.62
C PHE A 250 4.60 20.52 -8.89
N ARG A 251 3.31 20.77 -8.66
CA ARG A 251 2.68 22.08 -8.85
C ARG A 251 3.14 23.11 -7.80
N ILE A 252 3.37 22.69 -6.55
CA ILE A 252 3.94 23.55 -5.49
C ILE A 252 5.34 24.04 -5.91
N GLN A 253 6.19 23.14 -6.44
CA GLN A 253 7.51 23.56 -6.95
C GLN A 253 7.40 24.45 -8.19
N ARG A 254 6.49 24.15 -9.11
CA ARG A 254 6.24 25.02 -10.29
C ARG A 254 5.73 26.40 -9.91
N ALA A 255 5.05 26.54 -8.79
CA ALA A 255 4.66 27.82 -8.22
C ALA A 255 5.82 28.54 -7.50
N GLY A 256 7.05 27.99 -7.55
CA GLY A 256 8.26 28.62 -7.00
C GLY A 256 8.57 28.28 -5.54
N TRP A 257 7.81 27.40 -4.91
CA TRP A 257 8.02 27.00 -3.54
C TRP A 257 8.95 25.78 -3.42
N LYS A 258 9.67 25.70 -2.29
CA LYS A 258 10.49 24.55 -1.97
C LYS A 258 9.74 23.51 -1.14
N ILE A 259 10.16 22.27 -1.25
CA ILE A 259 9.62 21.16 -0.49
C ILE A 259 10.73 20.55 0.37
N TYR A 260 10.47 20.35 1.65
CA TYR A 260 11.45 19.88 2.62
C TYR A 260 11.04 18.58 3.30
N TYR A 261 12.02 17.76 3.55
CA TYR A 261 11.97 16.66 4.51
C TYR A 261 12.70 17.09 5.78
N THR A 262 12.11 16.87 6.95
CA THR A 262 12.77 17.10 8.24
C THR A 262 12.72 15.83 9.10
N PRO A 263 13.85 15.44 9.71
CA PRO A 263 13.91 14.35 10.70
C PRO A 263 13.66 14.82 12.13
N ALA A 264 13.42 16.13 12.36
CA ALA A 264 13.26 16.72 13.69
C ALA A 264 12.08 16.15 14.48
N THR A 265 11.13 15.56 13.76
CA THR A 265 10.01 14.80 14.32
C THR A 265 9.65 13.63 13.42
N GLN A 266 8.81 12.72 13.91
CA GLN A 266 8.45 11.51 13.19
C GLN A 266 7.02 11.06 13.46
N ILE A 267 6.50 10.24 12.54
CA ILE A 267 5.21 9.57 12.69
C ILE A 267 5.38 8.07 12.45
N ILE A 268 4.45 7.27 12.97
CA ILE A 268 4.31 5.85 12.58
C ILE A 268 3.16 5.75 11.58
N HIS A 269 3.36 5.02 10.47
CA HIS A 269 2.34 4.81 9.45
C HIS A 269 2.10 3.30 9.26
N TYR A 270 0.91 2.83 9.60
CA TYR A 270 0.55 1.40 9.59
C TYR A 270 0.34 0.83 8.18
N LYS A 271 0.20 1.65 7.19
CA LYS A 271 0.13 1.35 5.74
C LYS A 271 -0.86 0.27 5.30
N GLY A 272 -1.72 0.65 4.40
CA GLY A 272 -2.53 -0.29 3.62
C GLY A 272 -3.72 -0.88 4.36
N GLU A 273 -4.10 -0.38 5.52
CA GLU A 273 -5.28 -0.86 6.23
C GLU A 273 -6.55 -0.57 5.41
N SER A 274 -6.62 0.60 4.77
CA SER A 274 -7.72 0.95 3.85
C SER A 274 -7.68 0.20 2.51
N THR A 275 -6.51 -0.35 2.09
CA THR A 275 -6.30 -0.91 0.73
C THR A 275 -6.11 -2.42 0.68
N LYS A 276 -6.10 -3.13 1.81
CA LYS A 276 -5.85 -4.58 1.93
C LYS A 276 -6.76 -5.49 1.09
N LYS A 277 -7.79 -4.98 0.44
CA LYS A 277 -8.83 -5.79 -0.21
C LYS A 277 -8.58 -6.11 -1.69
N GLY A 278 -7.37 -5.97 -2.23
CA GLY A 278 -7.11 -6.47 -3.59
C GLY A 278 -5.81 -6.00 -4.23
N GLU A 279 -4.81 -6.87 -4.33
CA GLU A 279 -3.55 -6.60 -5.04
C GLU A 279 -3.76 -6.07 -6.47
N LEU A 280 -4.78 -6.57 -7.20
CA LEU A 280 -5.10 -6.12 -8.57
C LEU A 280 -5.65 -4.68 -8.60
N ARG A 281 -6.47 -4.30 -7.63
CA ARG A 281 -7.03 -2.94 -7.55
C ARG A 281 -5.92 -1.95 -7.22
N TYR A 282 -5.02 -2.28 -6.29
CA TYR A 282 -3.83 -1.49 -5.98
C TYR A 282 -2.95 -1.27 -7.23
N VAL A 283 -2.61 -2.36 -7.95
CA VAL A 283 -1.82 -2.30 -9.18
C VAL A 283 -2.45 -1.37 -10.20
N ARG A 284 -3.76 -1.52 -10.45
CA ARG A 284 -4.49 -0.69 -11.42
C ARG A 284 -4.47 0.80 -11.04
N HIS A 285 -4.75 1.16 -9.78
CA HIS A 285 -4.76 2.56 -9.34
C HIS A 285 -3.35 3.15 -9.35
N PHE A 286 -2.36 2.44 -8.80
CA PHE A 286 -0.99 2.94 -8.74
C PHE A 286 -0.38 3.20 -10.12
N TYR A 287 -0.46 2.21 -11.02
CA TYR A 287 0.10 2.39 -12.36
C TYR A 287 -0.73 3.33 -13.23
N GLY A 288 -2.05 3.34 -13.05
CA GLY A 288 -2.94 4.32 -13.70
C GLY A 288 -2.57 5.76 -13.33
N ALA A 289 -2.32 6.01 -12.05
CA ALA A 289 -1.88 7.31 -11.54
C ALA A 289 -0.51 7.73 -12.10
N MET A 290 0.45 6.79 -12.19
CA MET A 290 1.76 7.06 -12.80
C MET A 290 1.66 7.44 -14.28
N ILE A 291 0.79 6.76 -15.03
CA ILE A 291 0.53 7.08 -16.44
C ILE A 291 -0.12 8.48 -16.56
N LEU A 292 -1.11 8.75 -15.69
CA LEU A 292 -1.79 10.05 -15.67
C LEU A 292 -0.80 11.20 -15.37
N PHE A 293 0.03 11.04 -14.32
CA PHE A 293 1.08 11.99 -13.98
C PHE A 293 2.02 12.26 -15.16
N THR A 294 2.50 11.19 -15.81
CA THR A 294 3.39 11.32 -16.96
C THR A 294 2.72 12.06 -18.13
N ARG A 295 1.44 11.78 -18.39
CA ARG A 295 0.69 12.47 -19.46
C ARG A 295 0.48 13.95 -19.17
N LYS A 296 0.23 14.31 -17.90
CA LYS A 296 -0.01 15.73 -17.53
C LYS A 296 1.25 16.57 -17.56
N HIS A 297 2.39 16.00 -17.14
CA HIS A 297 3.59 16.81 -16.88
C HIS A 297 4.74 16.62 -17.87
N PHE A 298 4.68 15.62 -18.75
CA PHE A 298 5.77 15.32 -19.70
C PHE A 298 5.24 15.22 -21.14
N GLN A 299 4.86 16.37 -21.73
CA GLN A 299 4.26 16.41 -23.08
C GLN A 299 5.16 16.93 -24.21
N ASP A 300 6.40 17.32 -23.96
CA ASP A 300 7.31 17.85 -25.00
C ASP A 300 7.75 16.79 -26.02
N ARG A 301 8.18 17.24 -27.21
CA ARG A 301 8.42 16.39 -28.39
C ARG A 301 9.36 15.21 -28.14
N TYR A 302 10.41 15.36 -27.31
CA TYR A 302 11.28 14.27 -26.87
C TYR A 302 10.65 13.46 -25.75
N SER A 303 9.76 14.05 -24.97
CA SER A 303 9.09 13.37 -23.86
C SER A 303 8.00 12.41 -24.31
N ARG A 304 7.41 12.57 -25.50
CA ARG A 304 6.39 11.63 -26.02
C ARG A 304 6.94 10.23 -26.24
N LEU A 305 8.13 10.10 -26.82
CA LEU A 305 8.79 8.78 -26.95
C LEU A 305 9.16 8.20 -25.59
N PHE A 306 9.73 9.04 -24.71
CA PHE A 306 10.06 8.62 -23.33
C PHE A 306 8.81 8.28 -22.52
N ALA A 307 7.72 9.06 -22.64
CA ALA A 307 6.45 8.75 -21.99
C ALA A 307 5.88 7.43 -22.51
N ALA A 308 5.95 7.15 -23.80
CA ALA A 308 5.52 5.87 -24.39
C ALA A 308 6.36 4.70 -23.86
N LEU A 309 7.70 4.83 -23.80
CA LEU A 309 8.60 3.82 -23.23
C LEU A 309 8.33 3.61 -21.74
N LEU A 310 8.09 4.69 -20.98
CA LEU A 310 7.74 4.61 -19.57
C LEU A 310 6.41 3.89 -19.37
N GLN A 311 5.38 4.25 -20.17
CA GLN A 311 4.08 3.57 -20.13
C GLN A 311 4.21 2.08 -20.47
N ALA A 312 4.98 1.74 -21.52
CA ALA A 312 5.25 0.36 -21.90
C ALA A 312 5.93 -0.42 -20.77
N GLY A 313 6.92 0.18 -20.11
CA GLY A 313 7.61 -0.42 -18.97
C GLY A 313 6.73 -0.56 -17.73
N ILE A 314 5.88 0.41 -17.44
CA ILE A 314 4.88 0.32 -16.35
C ILE A 314 3.90 -0.81 -16.64
N MET A 315 3.39 -0.91 -17.86
CA MET A 315 2.49 -1.99 -18.28
C MET A 315 3.16 -3.36 -18.20
N ALA A 316 4.40 -3.49 -18.69
CA ALA A 316 5.20 -4.71 -18.57
C ALA A 316 5.38 -5.11 -17.10
N ARG A 317 5.72 -4.15 -16.23
CA ARG A 317 5.86 -4.40 -14.79
C ARG A 317 4.54 -4.81 -14.14
N ALA A 318 3.43 -4.15 -14.49
CA ALA A 318 2.10 -4.52 -14.02
C ALA A 318 1.75 -5.96 -14.44
N THR A 319 1.96 -6.30 -15.71
CA THR A 319 1.74 -7.64 -16.24
C THR A 319 2.60 -8.68 -15.51
N LEU A 320 3.90 -8.41 -15.34
CA LEU A 320 4.80 -9.29 -14.59
C LEU A 320 4.36 -9.46 -13.13
N THR A 321 3.86 -8.40 -12.49
CA THR A 321 3.36 -8.45 -11.11
C THR A 321 2.11 -9.35 -11.01
N VAL A 322 1.19 -9.22 -11.97
CA VAL A 322 -0.02 -10.06 -12.05
C VAL A 322 0.36 -11.51 -12.33
N LEU A 323 1.25 -11.75 -13.29
CA LEU A 323 1.75 -13.10 -13.63
C LEU A 323 2.48 -13.73 -12.43
N ALA A 324 3.39 -13.00 -11.78
CA ALA A 324 4.10 -13.49 -10.60
C ALA A 324 3.15 -13.75 -9.41
N GLY A 325 2.10 -12.94 -9.25
CA GLY A 325 1.02 -13.16 -8.28
C GLY A 325 0.23 -14.44 -8.60
N GLY A 326 -0.11 -14.64 -9.87
CA GLY A 326 -0.76 -15.84 -10.37
C GLY A 326 0.08 -17.10 -10.14
N LEU A 327 1.36 -17.07 -10.56
CA LEU A 327 2.30 -18.18 -10.33
C LEU A 327 2.47 -18.50 -8.83
N ARG A 328 2.56 -17.48 -7.97
CA ARG A 328 2.63 -17.73 -6.51
C ARG A 328 1.39 -18.43 -5.97
N ARG A 329 0.19 -18.10 -6.50
CA ARG A 329 -1.06 -18.78 -6.13
C ARG A 329 -1.10 -20.22 -6.63
N LEU A 330 -0.54 -20.48 -7.82
CA LEU A 330 -0.47 -21.81 -8.41
C LEU A 330 0.61 -22.70 -7.77
N ARG A 331 1.60 -22.13 -7.08
CA ARG A 331 2.69 -22.91 -6.46
C ARG A 331 2.18 -24.02 -5.52
N ALA A 332 1.16 -23.72 -4.72
CA ALA A 332 0.64 -24.72 -3.76
C ALA A 332 -0.13 -25.85 -4.47
N PRO A 333 -1.07 -25.56 -5.41
CA PRO A 333 -1.70 -26.60 -6.22
C PRO A 333 -0.70 -27.45 -7.02
N LEU A 334 0.29 -26.81 -7.66
CA LEU A 334 1.29 -27.51 -8.46
C LEU A 334 2.15 -28.47 -7.62
N VAL A 335 2.57 -28.06 -6.43
CA VAL A 335 3.32 -28.95 -5.54
C VAL A 335 2.44 -30.10 -5.04
N ASP A 336 1.16 -29.86 -4.70
CA ASP A 336 0.23 -30.92 -4.34
C ASP A 336 0.02 -31.89 -5.51
N LEU A 337 -0.13 -31.38 -6.73
CA LEU A 337 -0.27 -32.18 -7.95
C LEU A 337 0.93 -33.10 -8.15
N LEU A 338 2.15 -32.56 -8.08
CA LEU A 338 3.38 -33.35 -8.26
C LEU A 338 3.56 -34.40 -7.18
N LEU A 339 3.25 -34.06 -5.93
CA LEU A 339 3.35 -35.02 -4.82
C LEU A 339 2.37 -36.18 -4.97
N VAL A 340 1.12 -35.91 -5.30
CA VAL A 340 0.11 -36.97 -5.51
C VAL A 340 0.45 -37.80 -6.74
N PHE A 341 0.86 -37.15 -7.84
CA PHE A 341 1.32 -37.84 -9.05
C PHE A 341 2.50 -38.77 -8.74
N ALA A 342 3.50 -38.31 -7.99
CA ALA A 342 4.65 -39.11 -7.60
C ALA A 342 4.24 -40.32 -6.72
N VAL A 343 3.37 -40.12 -5.74
CA VAL A 343 2.88 -41.20 -4.86
C VAL A 343 2.21 -42.29 -5.70
N VAL A 344 1.27 -41.93 -6.57
CA VAL A 344 0.54 -42.90 -7.40
C VAL A 344 1.48 -43.61 -8.39
N SER A 345 2.42 -42.85 -8.96
CA SER A 345 3.42 -43.40 -9.89
C SER A 345 4.36 -44.41 -9.23
N ILE A 346 4.85 -44.09 -8.00
CA ILE A 346 5.73 -44.98 -7.24
C ILE A 346 4.99 -46.29 -6.86
N VAL A 347 3.76 -46.15 -6.34
CA VAL A 347 2.95 -47.33 -5.96
C VAL A 347 2.64 -48.20 -7.20
N GLY A 348 2.34 -47.54 -8.35
CA GLY A 348 2.09 -48.26 -9.58
C GLY A 348 3.33 -48.99 -10.12
N ALA A 349 4.50 -48.34 -10.07
CA ALA A 349 5.76 -48.93 -10.46
C ALA A 349 6.15 -50.16 -9.59
N LEU A 350 6.07 -50.00 -8.28
CA LEU A 350 6.33 -51.08 -7.31
C LEU A 350 5.38 -52.28 -7.53
N ARG A 351 4.11 -52.02 -7.77
CA ARG A 351 3.13 -53.09 -8.04
C ARG A 351 3.43 -53.80 -9.34
N ALA A 352 3.85 -53.07 -10.39
CA ALA A 352 4.23 -53.66 -11.68
C ALA A 352 5.48 -54.56 -11.53
N GLN A 353 6.50 -54.09 -10.81
CA GLN A 353 7.71 -54.88 -10.51
C GLN A 353 7.40 -56.18 -9.73
N LEU A 354 6.55 -56.07 -8.70
CA LEU A 354 6.11 -57.25 -7.93
C LEU A 354 5.32 -58.25 -8.79
N ALA A 355 4.73 -57.82 -9.89
CA ALA A 355 4.03 -58.65 -10.86
C ALA A 355 4.94 -59.14 -11.99
N GLY A 356 6.25 -58.90 -11.95
CA GLY A 356 7.22 -59.29 -12.98
C GLY A 356 7.22 -58.45 -14.25
N GLY A 357 6.69 -57.22 -14.21
CA GLY A 357 6.58 -56.35 -15.38
C GLY A 357 6.91 -54.89 -15.09
N HIS A 358 6.73 -54.03 -16.14
CA HIS A 358 6.85 -52.60 -16.04
C HIS A 358 5.49 -51.93 -16.25
N PRO A 359 5.22 -50.81 -15.59
CA PRO A 359 3.96 -50.09 -15.77
C PRO A 359 3.90 -49.50 -17.19
N ALA A 360 2.72 -49.64 -17.83
CA ALA A 360 2.51 -49.05 -19.14
C ALA A 360 2.59 -47.52 -19.12
N PRO A 361 3.13 -46.85 -20.13
CA PRO A 361 3.14 -45.37 -20.20
C PRO A 361 1.74 -44.73 -20.04
N LEU A 362 0.71 -45.42 -20.57
CA LEU A 362 -0.68 -44.99 -20.46
C LEU A 362 -1.15 -44.89 -19.00
N PHE A 363 -0.63 -45.73 -18.06
CA PHE A 363 -0.94 -45.65 -16.62
C PHE A 363 -0.55 -44.30 -16.05
N PHE A 364 0.63 -43.77 -16.38
CA PHE A 364 1.08 -42.47 -15.86
C PHE A 364 0.25 -41.31 -16.45
N ALA A 365 -0.04 -41.38 -17.77
CA ALA A 365 -0.80 -40.33 -18.45
C ALA A 365 -2.28 -40.27 -18.01
N THR A 366 -2.87 -41.39 -17.64
CA THR A 366 -4.31 -41.45 -17.31
C THR A 366 -4.56 -41.58 -15.82
N VAL A 367 -4.08 -42.65 -15.20
CA VAL A 367 -4.42 -42.95 -13.78
C VAL A 367 -3.71 -42.02 -12.82
N ALA A 368 -2.39 -41.89 -12.91
CA ALA A 368 -1.64 -41.04 -11.97
C ALA A 368 -1.97 -39.56 -12.17
N ALA A 369 -2.07 -39.10 -13.41
CA ALA A 369 -2.44 -37.71 -13.70
C ALA A 369 -3.92 -37.41 -13.32
N GLY A 370 -4.84 -38.32 -13.68
CA GLY A 370 -6.26 -38.16 -13.34
C GLY A 370 -6.51 -38.11 -11.82
N TYR A 371 -5.84 -38.99 -11.08
CA TYR A 371 -5.93 -39.01 -9.62
C TYR A 371 -5.38 -37.69 -9.00
N ALA A 372 -4.21 -37.25 -9.48
CA ALA A 372 -3.58 -36.02 -8.99
C ALA A 372 -4.44 -34.78 -9.30
N LEU A 373 -4.96 -34.67 -10.54
CA LEU A 373 -5.83 -33.58 -10.97
C LEU A 373 -7.14 -33.57 -10.18
N GLY A 374 -7.80 -34.71 -10.00
CA GLY A 374 -9.02 -34.81 -9.22
C GLY A 374 -8.81 -34.43 -7.76
N THR A 375 -7.70 -34.87 -7.15
CA THR A 375 -7.34 -34.48 -5.77
C THR A 375 -7.13 -32.97 -5.65
N VAL A 376 -6.36 -32.36 -6.53
CA VAL A 376 -6.09 -30.92 -6.52
C VAL A 376 -7.36 -30.10 -6.78
N ALA A 377 -8.20 -30.54 -7.73
CA ALA A 377 -9.49 -29.92 -8.01
C ALA A 377 -10.42 -29.97 -6.77
N GLY A 378 -10.53 -31.10 -6.10
CA GLY A 378 -11.32 -31.23 -4.87
C GLY A 378 -10.80 -30.37 -3.72
N ILE A 379 -9.47 -30.26 -3.55
CA ILE A 379 -8.86 -29.33 -2.60
C ILE A 379 -9.20 -27.87 -2.96
N ALA A 380 -9.17 -27.54 -4.23
CA ALA A 380 -9.49 -26.18 -4.71
C ALA A 380 -10.98 -25.83 -4.48
N LEU A 381 -11.88 -26.71 -4.86
CA LEU A 381 -13.33 -26.56 -4.69
C LEU A 381 -13.72 -26.39 -3.21
N SER A 382 -13.07 -27.14 -2.30
CA SER A 382 -13.27 -26.99 -0.85
C SER A 382 -12.56 -25.79 -0.24
N GLY A 383 -11.94 -24.93 -1.06
CA GLY A 383 -11.25 -23.71 -0.63
C GLY A 383 -9.94 -23.99 0.14
N GLY A 384 -9.35 -25.16 -0.04
CA GLY A 384 -8.15 -25.60 0.69
C GLY A 384 -6.87 -24.83 0.34
N TYR A 385 -6.90 -24.01 -0.73
CA TYR A 385 -5.79 -23.13 -1.11
C TYR A 385 -5.98 -21.68 -0.64
N ARG A 386 -7.10 -21.35 0.01
CA ARG A 386 -7.25 -20.05 0.68
C ARG A 386 -6.30 -19.94 1.86
N TRP A 387 -5.66 -18.76 2.03
CA TRP A 387 -4.58 -18.54 3.00
C TRP A 387 -4.87 -19.07 4.41
N HIS A 388 -6.01 -18.72 4.98
CA HIS A 388 -6.43 -19.14 6.33
C HIS A 388 -6.88 -20.60 6.45
N ARG A 389 -7.05 -21.31 5.31
CA ARG A 389 -7.48 -22.73 5.29
C ARG A 389 -6.38 -23.68 4.87
N GLN A 390 -5.20 -23.20 4.50
CA GLN A 390 -4.12 -24.03 3.95
C GLN A 390 -3.56 -25.07 4.92
N ARG A 391 -3.76 -24.93 6.22
CA ARG A 391 -3.37 -25.92 7.24
C ARG A 391 -4.49 -26.91 7.61
N ARG A 392 -5.72 -26.67 7.16
CA ARG A 392 -6.85 -27.59 7.47
C ARG A 392 -6.73 -28.87 6.66
N LEU A 393 -6.93 -30.00 7.33
CA LEU A 393 -6.86 -31.32 6.70
C LEU A 393 -8.15 -31.72 5.97
N ARG A 394 -9.31 -31.20 6.37
CA ARG A 394 -10.60 -31.46 5.70
C ARG A 394 -10.55 -31.30 4.18
N PRO A 395 -9.99 -30.21 3.59
CA PRO A 395 -9.87 -30.08 2.14
C PRO A 395 -9.00 -31.17 1.50
N VAL A 396 -8.00 -31.70 2.22
CA VAL A 396 -7.16 -32.81 1.71
C VAL A 396 -7.98 -34.09 1.60
N LEU A 397 -8.75 -34.41 2.64
CA LEU A 397 -9.64 -35.57 2.62
C LEU A 397 -10.67 -35.45 1.50
N THR A 398 -11.35 -34.31 1.39
CA THR A 398 -12.32 -34.07 0.31
C THR A 398 -11.67 -34.21 -1.07
N GLY A 399 -10.46 -33.66 -1.26
CA GLY A 399 -9.73 -33.75 -2.52
C GLY A 399 -9.31 -35.18 -2.87
N ALA A 400 -8.72 -35.90 -1.90
CA ALA A 400 -8.30 -37.28 -2.11
C ALA A 400 -9.49 -38.21 -2.42
N THR A 401 -10.62 -38.02 -1.71
CA THR A 401 -11.85 -38.77 -1.98
C THR A 401 -12.39 -38.47 -3.39
N LEU A 402 -12.39 -37.21 -3.83
CA LEU A 402 -12.83 -36.86 -5.18
C LEU A 402 -11.92 -37.46 -6.24
N GLY A 403 -10.60 -37.43 -6.04
CA GLY A 403 -9.63 -38.07 -6.93
C GLY A 403 -9.85 -39.58 -7.03
N LEU A 404 -10.08 -40.24 -5.88
CA LEU A 404 -10.42 -41.68 -5.80
C LEU A 404 -11.70 -42.01 -6.60
N LEU A 405 -12.77 -41.24 -6.36
CA LEU A 405 -14.04 -41.45 -7.06
C LEU A 405 -13.93 -41.26 -8.57
N LEU A 406 -13.20 -40.21 -9.00
CA LEU A 406 -13.02 -39.90 -10.40
C LEU A 406 -12.28 -41.04 -11.16
N VAL A 407 -11.18 -41.51 -10.60
CA VAL A 407 -10.39 -42.58 -11.19
C VAL A 407 -11.11 -43.93 -11.08
N GLY A 408 -11.78 -44.19 -9.95
CA GLY A 408 -12.58 -45.40 -9.76
C GLY A 408 -13.73 -45.50 -10.76
N THR A 409 -14.47 -44.42 -10.96
CA THR A 409 -15.55 -44.32 -11.94
C THR A 409 -15.02 -44.50 -13.37
N ALA A 410 -13.92 -43.78 -13.72
CA ALA A 410 -13.31 -43.88 -15.06
C ALA A 410 -12.85 -45.34 -15.35
N SER A 411 -12.26 -46.00 -14.35
CA SER A 411 -11.81 -47.39 -14.53
C SER A 411 -12.95 -48.41 -14.69
N PHE A 412 -14.15 -48.06 -14.21
CA PHE A 412 -15.35 -48.87 -14.40
C PHE A 412 -15.89 -48.79 -15.82
N PHE A 413 -15.94 -47.58 -16.39
CA PHE A 413 -16.48 -47.38 -17.74
C PHE A 413 -15.47 -47.67 -18.85
N PHE A 414 -14.17 -47.47 -18.61
CA PHE A 414 -13.11 -47.62 -19.60
C PHE A 414 -12.19 -48.79 -19.22
N LYS A 415 -12.50 -50.00 -19.73
CA LYS A 415 -11.72 -51.22 -19.44
C LYS A 415 -10.24 -51.11 -19.87
N GLU A 416 -9.95 -50.29 -20.90
CA GLU A 416 -8.61 -50.01 -21.38
C GLU A 416 -7.74 -49.28 -20.34
N ILE A 417 -8.37 -48.59 -19.39
CA ILE A 417 -7.71 -47.89 -18.29
C ILE A 417 -7.69 -48.75 -17.01
N ALA A 418 -8.13 -50.02 -17.11
CA ALA A 418 -8.20 -50.89 -15.96
C ALA A 418 -6.80 -51.13 -15.34
N PHE A 419 -6.64 -50.76 -14.10
CA PHE A 419 -5.42 -50.89 -13.30
C PHE A 419 -5.71 -51.66 -11.99
N SER A 420 -4.64 -52.10 -11.35
CA SER A 420 -4.78 -52.86 -10.10
C SER A 420 -5.49 -52.02 -9.00
N ARG A 421 -6.60 -52.52 -8.50
CA ARG A 421 -7.34 -51.92 -7.36
C ARG A 421 -6.43 -51.68 -6.15
N MET A 422 -5.41 -52.49 -5.96
CA MET A 422 -4.40 -52.34 -4.89
C MET A 422 -3.63 -51.02 -5.03
N VAL A 423 -3.33 -50.54 -6.26
CA VAL A 423 -2.64 -49.30 -6.47
C VAL A 423 -3.46 -48.13 -5.89
N VAL A 424 -4.76 -48.11 -6.10
CA VAL A 424 -5.65 -47.06 -5.59
C VAL A 424 -5.79 -47.14 -4.09
N LEU A 425 -6.02 -48.33 -3.57
CA LEU A 425 -6.17 -48.57 -2.12
C LEU A 425 -4.94 -48.13 -1.31
N VAL A 426 -3.74 -48.42 -1.83
CA VAL A 426 -2.48 -48.02 -1.18
C VAL A 426 -2.14 -46.55 -1.40
N SER A 427 -2.38 -46.00 -2.61
CA SER A 427 -2.09 -44.61 -2.92
C SER A 427 -2.97 -43.64 -2.16
N PHE A 428 -4.21 -43.98 -1.82
CA PHE A 428 -5.16 -43.12 -1.15
C PHE A 428 -4.65 -42.65 0.25
N PRO A 429 -4.35 -43.53 1.22
CA PRO A 429 -3.83 -43.12 2.51
C PRO A 429 -2.45 -42.48 2.42
N LEU A 430 -1.59 -42.93 1.50
CA LEU A 430 -0.26 -42.36 1.30
C LEU A 430 -0.35 -40.92 0.78
N ALA A 431 -1.20 -40.63 -0.19
CA ALA A 431 -1.42 -39.28 -0.69
C ALA A 431 -1.94 -38.35 0.40
N ILE A 432 -2.90 -38.80 1.21
CA ILE A 432 -3.39 -38.03 2.36
C ILE A 432 -2.25 -37.81 3.36
N GLY A 433 -1.45 -38.79 3.69
CA GLY A 433 -0.33 -38.68 4.63
C GLY A 433 0.71 -37.65 4.16
N VAL A 434 1.16 -37.75 2.91
CA VAL A 434 2.14 -36.80 2.32
C VAL A 434 1.61 -35.37 2.27
N LEU A 435 0.36 -35.18 1.85
CA LEU A 435 -0.26 -33.85 1.83
C LEU A 435 -0.51 -33.30 3.24
N ALA A 436 -0.86 -34.15 4.20
CA ALA A 436 -1.03 -33.75 5.60
C ALA A 436 0.29 -33.31 6.22
N VAL A 437 1.36 -34.10 6.06
CA VAL A 437 2.70 -33.76 6.54
C VAL A 437 3.16 -32.44 5.93
N ARG A 438 3.04 -32.26 4.62
CA ARG A 438 3.37 -31.00 3.97
C ARG A 438 2.59 -29.80 4.53
N ARG A 439 1.31 -29.97 4.88
CA ARG A 439 0.49 -28.89 5.47
C ARG A 439 0.87 -28.59 6.91
N LEU A 440 1.23 -29.60 7.68
CA LEU A 440 1.67 -29.44 9.07
C LEU A 440 3.06 -28.81 9.17
N LEU A 441 3.98 -29.21 8.28
CA LEU A 441 5.35 -28.67 8.21
C LEU A 441 5.42 -27.24 7.65
N ARG A 442 4.33 -26.69 7.11
CA ARG A 442 4.32 -25.26 6.73
C ARG A 442 4.59 -24.42 7.97
N PRO A 443 5.61 -23.54 7.92
CA PRO A 443 5.87 -22.66 9.04
C PRO A 443 4.57 -21.92 9.38
N ARG A 444 4.24 -21.85 10.65
CA ARG A 444 3.33 -20.82 11.14
C ARG A 444 3.99 -19.51 10.72
N LYS A 445 3.52 -18.92 9.65
CA LYS A 445 3.62 -17.48 9.56
C LYS A 445 2.61 -17.00 10.60
N THR A 446 3.05 -16.95 11.84
CA THR A 446 2.61 -15.88 12.69
C THR A 446 2.85 -14.68 11.81
N ALA A 447 1.79 -14.09 11.24
CA ALA A 447 1.87 -12.71 10.90
C ALA A 447 2.26 -12.09 12.23
N GLY A 448 3.58 -11.93 12.43
CA GLY A 448 4.09 -11.17 13.53
C GLY A 448 3.62 -9.75 13.27
N ARG A 449 2.39 -9.48 13.60
CA ARG A 449 1.90 -8.14 13.79
C ARG A 449 2.56 -7.73 15.08
N THR A 450 3.71 -7.11 14.95
CA THR A 450 4.34 -6.40 16.04
C THR A 450 3.41 -5.24 16.37
N ALA A 451 2.73 -5.29 17.49
CA ALA A 451 2.02 -4.14 18.01
C ALA A 451 3.01 -3.37 18.89
N VAL A 452 3.25 -2.12 18.55
CA VAL A 452 3.94 -1.18 19.42
C VAL A 452 2.84 -0.46 20.21
N PHE A 453 2.84 -0.62 21.52
CA PHE A 453 1.95 0.13 22.38
C PHE A 453 2.59 1.48 22.70
N VAL A 454 1.90 2.55 22.35
CA VAL A 454 2.30 3.93 22.72
C VAL A 454 1.34 4.42 23.80
N GLY A 455 1.76 4.36 25.06
CA GLY A 455 0.94 4.74 26.18
C GLY A 455 1.62 4.45 27.53
N PRO A 456 0.96 4.75 28.67
CA PRO A 456 1.50 4.49 30.01
C PRO A 456 1.84 3.00 30.20
N ALA A 457 2.96 2.71 30.83
CA ALA A 457 3.44 1.35 31.07
C ALA A 457 2.40 0.44 31.76
N ALA A 458 1.58 0.98 32.65
CA ALA A 458 0.52 0.25 33.33
C ALA A 458 -0.60 -0.25 32.38
N GLU A 459 -0.90 0.50 31.31
CA GLU A 459 -1.88 0.07 30.31
C GLU A 459 -1.27 -0.96 29.36
N ALA A 460 0.01 -0.81 29.02
CA ALA A 460 0.76 -1.82 28.24
C ALA A 460 0.75 -3.17 28.96
N GLU A 461 0.97 -3.16 30.27
CA GLU A 461 0.98 -4.39 31.08
C GLU A 461 -0.41 -5.03 31.23
N ARG A 462 -1.48 -4.23 31.32
CA ARG A 462 -2.87 -4.72 31.29
C ARG A 462 -3.19 -5.37 29.94
N LEU A 463 -2.82 -4.72 28.84
CA LEU A 463 -3.00 -5.26 27.49
C LEU A 463 -2.20 -6.56 27.30
N TRP A 464 -0.95 -6.58 27.78
CA TRP A 464 -0.11 -7.78 27.75
C TRP A 464 -0.74 -8.96 28.50
N ARG A 465 -1.25 -8.74 29.73
CA ARG A 465 -1.92 -9.80 30.50
C ARG A 465 -3.19 -10.30 29.82
N ALA A 466 -3.96 -9.42 29.20
CA ALA A 466 -5.16 -9.80 28.45
C ALA A 466 -4.83 -10.63 27.21
N LEU A 467 -3.72 -10.34 26.53
CA LEU A 467 -3.28 -11.02 25.30
C LEU A 467 -2.50 -12.30 25.57
N ALA A 468 -1.73 -12.37 26.67
CA ALA A 468 -0.96 -13.54 27.05
C ALA A 468 -1.85 -14.74 27.40
N GLY A 469 -3.11 -14.48 27.82
CA GLY A 469 -4.13 -15.51 28.06
C GLY A 469 -4.84 -16.00 26.79
N HIS A 470 -4.59 -15.40 25.61
CA HIS A 470 -5.24 -15.82 24.37
C HIS A 470 -4.48 -16.96 23.69
N PRO A 471 -5.11 -18.09 23.37
CA PRO A 471 -4.43 -19.28 22.80
C PRO A 471 -3.76 -19.01 21.43
N ASP A 472 -4.12 -17.93 20.73
CA ASP A 472 -3.53 -17.50 19.46
C ASP A 472 -3.53 -15.96 19.46
N PRO A 473 -2.56 -15.30 20.12
CA PRO A 473 -2.55 -13.84 20.18
C PRO A 473 -2.37 -13.27 18.77
N PRO A 474 -3.18 -12.26 18.39
CA PRO A 474 -3.17 -11.72 17.01
C PRO A 474 -1.88 -10.94 16.67
N PHE A 475 -1.02 -10.66 17.67
CA PHE A 475 0.26 -9.93 17.50
C PHE A 475 1.25 -10.28 18.61
N THR A 476 2.53 -10.02 18.36
CA THR A 476 3.61 -10.02 19.37
C THR A 476 3.90 -8.55 19.74
N LEU A 477 3.94 -8.25 21.03
CA LEU A 477 4.42 -6.97 21.53
C LEU A 477 5.95 -6.94 21.41
N ALA A 478 6.50 -5.91 20.76
CA ALA A 478 7.90 -5.57 20.89
C ALA A 478 8.03 -4.62 22.08
N GLY A 479 8.88 -4.99 23.03
CA GLY A 479 9.23 -4.19 24.19
C GLY A 479 10.14 -3.01 23.83
#